data_b4976e937512bbfac5421a65234eb24c
#
_entry.id   b4976e937512bbfac5421a65234eb24c
#
_cell.length_a   1.000
_cell.length_b   1.000
_cell.length_c   1.000
_cell.angle_alpha   90.00
_cell.angle_beta   90.00
_cell.angle_gamma   90.00
#
_symmetry.space_group_name_H-M   'P 1'
#
loop_
_entity.id
_entity.type
_entity.pdbx_description
1 polymer ?
#
loop_
_entity_poly.entity_id
_entity_poly.type
_entity_poly.pdbx_seq_one_letter_code
_entity_poly.pdbx_strand_id
1 'polypeptide(L)'
;MKCKASRIIKTTYSRVALLAILSLSLSANARPTTKHVLAFYSTGVERDHVIFAEQAVKFFAAVARTHGFEFSSTTDWNDLDATRLHGVQLILWLNESPHTPSQRAAFENYMERGGGWMGFHAAGYNDESTGWPWFVNFLGGTVFYGNNWPPLPALLDVDDRSSSVTRRVPSHFMSPANEWYMWKPSPRPNPEVKVLITLARSNYPIGLKDTIEGGDVPVVWSNTRYRMIYMNMGHGDKIFNSAEQNRLFEDALESLLNQSR
;
A
#
# COMPACT_ATOMS: atom_id res chain seq x y z
N MET A 1 -100.54 -33.49 1.06
CA MET A 1 -99.30 -34.23 0.70
C MET A 1 -98.33 -33.20 0.21
N LYS A 2 -97.09 -33.18 0.79
CA LYS A 2 -96.17 -32.03 0.72
C LYS A 2 -95.26 -32.06 -0.49
N CYS A 3 -95.29 -30.98 -1.31
CA CYS A 3 -94.40 -30.76 -2.41
C CYS A 3 -93.14 -30.02 -1.93
N LYS A 4 -92.00 -30.61 -2.12
CA LYS A 4 -90.67 -29.96 -1.81
C LYS A 4 -90.16 -29.20 -3.01
N ALA A 5 -89.99 -27.90 -2.84
CA ALA A 5 -89.30 -27.02 -3.82
C ALA A 5 -87.82 -27.15 -3.66
N SER A 6 -87.16 -27.44 -4.79
CA SER A 6 -85.69 -27.47 -4.92
C SER A 6 -85.19 -26.09 -5.28
N ARG A 7 -84.27 -25.57 -4.46
CA ARG A 7 -83.57 -24.27 -4.66
C ARG A 7 -82.32 -24.52 -5.46
N ILE A 8 -82.22 -23.90 -6.63
CA ILE A 8 -80.99 -23.88 -7.46
C ILE A 8 -80.11 -22.73 -7.00
N ILE A 9 -78.96 -23.10 -6.51
CA ILE A 9 -77.90 -22.11 -6.14
C ILE A 9 -77.08 -21.80 -7.38
N LYS A 10 -77.10 -20.57 -7.88
CA LYS A 10 -76.22 -20.08 -8.94
C LYS A 10 -74.89 -19.64 -8.31
N THR A 11 -73.86 -20.36 -8.56
CA THR A 11 -72.51 -20.00 -8.17
C THR A 11 -71.88 -19.07 -9.22
N THR A 12 -71.65 -17.83 -8.81
CA THR A 12 -70.96 -16.81 -9.63
C THR A 12 -69.47 -16.93 -9.45
N TYR A 13 -68.74 -17.37 -10.48
CA TYR A 13 -67.26 -17.37 -10.49
C TYR A 13 -66.76 -15.98 -10.80
N SER A 14 -66.20 -15.30 -9.78
CA SER A 14 -65.45 -14.06 -9.93
C SER A 14 -64.03 -14.39 -10.45
N ARG A 15 -63.72 -13.97 -11.65
CA ARG A 15 -62.37 -14.08 -12.23
C ARG A 15 -61.51 -12.94 -11.68
N VAL A 16 -60.67 -13.24 -10.68
CA VAL A 16 -59.61 -12.32 -10.24
C VAL A 16 -58.45 -12.43 -11.23
N ALA A 17 -58.28 -11.40 -12.05
CA ALA A 17 -57.12 -11.25 -12.93
C ALA A 17 -55.91 -10.82 -12.07
N LEU A 18 -54.94 -11.73 -11.88
CA LEU A 18 -53.67 -11.46 -11.24
C LEU A 18 -52.74 -10.73 -12.24
N LEU A 19 -52.60 -9.41 -12.14
CA LEU A 19 -51.59 -8.68 -12.86
C LEU A 19 -50.22 -8.94 -12.22
N ALA A 20 -49.41 -9.78 -12.79
CA ALA A 20 -48.03 -9.96 -12.44
C ALA A 20 -47.21 -8.76 -13.00
N ILE A 21 -46.89 -7.80 -12.12
CA ILE A 21 -45.96 -6.71 -12.43
C ILE A 21 -44.54 -7.30 -12.45
N LEU A 22 -44.02 -7.53 -13.64
CA LEU A 22 -42.64 -7.95 -13.86
C LEU A 22 -41.75 -6.71 -13.66
N SER A 23 -41.25 -6.50 -12.44
CA SER A 23 -40.23 -5.49 -12.14
C SER A 23 -38.90 -5.96 -12.75
N LEU A 24 -38.58 -5.49 -13.97
CA LEU A 24 -37.22 -5.57 -14.51
C LEU A 24 -36.31 -4.70 -13.64
N SER A 25 -35.60 -5.31 -12.72
CA SER A 25 -34.47 -4.67 -12.04
C SER A 25 -33.35 -4.48 -13.10
N LEU A 26 -33.25 -3.27 -13.67
CA LEU A 26 -32.04 -2.87 -14.37
C LEU A 26 -30.92 -2.79 -13.33
N SER A 27 -30.18 -3.87 -13.18
CA SER A 27 -28.87 -3.82 -12.55
C SER A 27 -27.99 -2.96 -13.46
N ALA A 28 -27.87 -1.68 -13.12
CA ALA A 28 -26.88 -0.82 -13.73
C ALA A 28 -25.50 -1.45 -13.43
N ASN A 29 -24.92 -2.13 -14.40
CA ASN A 29 -23.53 -2.54 -14.36
C ASN A 29 -22.69 -1.24 -14.29
N ALA A 30 -22.42 -0.78 -13.07
CA ALA A 30 -21.41 0.26 -12.87
C ALA A 30 -20.11 -0.28 -13.46
N ARG A 31 -19.60 0.36 -14.51
CA ARG A 31 -18.28 0.04 -15.03
C ARG A 31 -17.31 0.12 -13.86
N PRO A 32 -16.44 -0.88 -13.65
CA PRO A 32 -15.44 -0.78 -12.59
C PRO A 32 -14.63 0.50 -12.83
N THR A 33 -14.63 1.38 -11.84
CA THR A 33 -13.82 2.60 -11.90
C THR A 33 -12.37 2.18 -11.98
N THR A 34 -11.65 2.64 -13.01
CA THR A 34 -10.22 2.36 -13.17
C THR A 34 -9.51 2.88 -11.93
N LYS A 35 -8.71 2.03 -11.28
CA LYS A 35 -7.94 2.41 -10.10
C LYS A 35 -6.83 3.36 -10.51
N HIS A 36 -6.57 4.39 -9.70
CA HIS A 36 -5.52 5.37 -9.98
C HIS A 36 -4.44 5.35 -8.89
N VAL A 37 -3.19 5.26 -9.32
CA VAL A 37 -1.97 5.33 -8.51
C VAL A 37 -1.25 6.64 -8.82
N LEU A 38 -0.94 7.42 -7.79
CA LEU A 38 -0.21 8.68 -7.92
C LEU A 38 1.13 8.60 -7.17
N ALA A 39 2.23 8.75 -7.88
CA ALA A 39 3.57 8.75 -7.30
C ALA A 39 4.09 10.18 -7.09
N PHE A 40 4.63 10.45 -5.89
CA PHE A 40 5.32 11.68 -5.53
C PHE A 40 6.82 11.41 -5.42
N TYR A 41 7.63 12.30 -5.95
CA TYR A 41 9.07 12.27 -5.79
C TYR A 41 9.68 13.65 -5.94
N SER A 42 10.91 13.81 -5.47
CA SER A 42 11.69 15.06 -5.56
C SER A 42 12.93 14.87 -6.41
N THR A 43 13.30 15.90 -7.15
CA THR A 43 14.53 15.94 -7.97
C THR A 43 15.67 16.72 -7.33
N GLY A 44 15.41 17.39 -6.21
CA GLY A 44 16.35 18.24 -5.47
C GLY A 44 16.96 17.59 -4.23
N VAL A 45 16.77 16.27 -4.05
CA VAL A 45 17.33 15.50 -2.92
C VAL A 45 18.64 14.81 -3.33
N GLU A 46 19.16 13.95 -2.46
CA GLU A 46 20.37 13.18 -2.71
C GLU A 46 20.26 12.36 -4.01
N ARG A 47 21.35 12.31 -4.78
CA ARG A 47 21.36 11.82 -6.18
C ARG A 47 20.89 10.37 -6.33
N ASP A 48 21.31 9.47 -5.45
CA ASP A 48 20.94 8.05 -5.55
C ASP A 48 19.46 7.83 -5.22
N HIS A 49 18.86 8.68 -4.38
CA HIS A 49 17.41 8.72 -4.16
C HIS A 49 16.65 9.19 -5.42
N VAL A 50 17.21 10.17 -6.16
CA VAL A 50 16.61 10.64 -7.42
C VAL A 50 16.69 9.56 -8.49
N ILE A 51 17.85 8.89 -8.64
CA ILE A 51 18.04 7.79 -9.60
C ILE A 51 17.04 6.66 -9.34
N PHE A 52 16.88 6.28 -8.08
CA PHE A 52 15.86 5.29 -7.69
C PHE A 52 14.45 5.74 -8.09
N ALA A 53 14.06 6.96 -7.74
CA ALA A 53 12.71 7.48 -8.01
C ALA A 53 12.39 7.51 -9.52
N GLU A 54 13.33 7.94 -10.36
CA GLU A 54 13.17 7.94 -11.81
C GLU A 54 13.01 6.52 -12.40
N GLN A 55 13.73 5.54 -11.85
CA GLN A 55 13.56 4.14 -12.23
C GLN A 55 12.22 3.57 -11.73
N ALA A 56 11.82 3.93 -10.51
CA ALA A 56 10.55 3.53 -9.92
C ALA A 56 9.35 4.03 -10.75
N VAL A 57 9.38 5.29 -11.22
CA VAL A 57 8.35 5.82 -12.12
C VAL A 57 8.22 4.97 -13.38
N LYS A 58 9.34 4.58 -14.02
CA LYS A 58 9.35 3.74 -15.23
C LYS A 58 8.82 2.33 -14.92
N PHE A 59 9.24 1.76 -13.80
CA PHE A 59 8.82 0.43 -13.36
C PHE A 59 7.31 0.39 -13.09
N PHE A 60 6.79 1.28 -12.26
CA PHE A 60 5.35 1.28 -11.93
C PHE A 60 4.46 1.68 -13.09
N ALA A 61 4.93 2.52 -14.02
CA ALA A 61 4.22 2.77 -15.27
C ALA A 61 4.15 1.52 -16.16
N ALA A 62 5.16 0.65 -16.15
CA ALA A 62 5.10 -0.64 -16.85
C ALA A 62 4.14 -1.61 -16.16
N VAL A 63 4.19 -1.72 -14.82
CA VAL A 63 3.26 -2.52 -14.01
C VAL A 63 1.82 -2.09 -14.25
N ALA A 64 1.54 -0.79 -14.31
CA ALA A 64 0.20 -0.25 -14.56
C ALA A 64 -0.38 -0.74 -15.90
N ARG A 65 0.43 -0.74 -16.97
CA ARG A 65 0.00 -1.26 -18.28
C ARG A 65 -0.32 -2.75 -18.26
N THR A 66 0.41 -3.52 -17.45
CA THR A 66 0.21 -4.98 -17.35
C THR A 66 -1.03 -5.32 -16.54
N HIS A 67 -1.31 -4.55 -15.47
CA HIS A 67 -2.37 -4.85 -14.50
C HIS A 67 -3.63 -3.98 -14.70
N GLY A 68 -3.65 -3.06 -15.66
CA GLY A 68 -4.86 -2.33 -16.08
C GLY A 68 -5.33 -1.28 -15.08
N PHE A 69 -4.42 -0.55 -14.44
CA PHE A 69 -4.73 0.63 -13.63
C PHE A 69 -4.07 1.90 -14.21
N GLU A 70 -4.55 3.07 -13.82
CA GLU A 70 -3.94 4.34 -14.19
C GLU A 70 -2.77 4.66 -13.26
N PHE A 71 -1.67 5.13 -13.84
CA PHE A 71 -0.49 5.57 -13.09
C PHE A 71 -0.08 6.96 -13.56
N SER A 72 0.16 7.84 -12.59
CA SER A 72 0.74 9.16 -12.83
C SER A 72 1.79 9.47 -11.78
N SER A 73 2.68 10.43 -12.08
CA SER A 73 3.69 10.90 -11.14
C SER A 73 3.78 12.42 -11.16
N THR A 74 4.20 13.01 -10.05
CA THR A 74 4.41 14.44 -9.90
C THR A 74 5.65 14.71 -9.05
N THR A 75 6.31 15.84 -9.33
CA THR A 75 7.37 16.41 -8.49
C THR A 75 6.89 17.62 -7.70
N ASP A 76 5.64 18.04 -7.93
CA ASP A 76 5.02 19.12 -7.17
C ASP A 76 4.30 18.54 -5.94
N TRP A 77 4.88 18.74 -4.76
CA TRP A 77 4.26 18.30 -3.50
C TRP A 77 3.01 19.11 -3.13
N ASN A 78 2.69 20.21 -3.83
CA ASN A 78 1.41 20.90 -3.66
C ASN A 78 0.24 20.12 -4.28
N ASP A 79 0.52 19.14 -5.14
CA ASP A 79 -0.47 18.16 -5.59
C ASP A 79 -0.97 17.24 -4.45
N LEU A 80 -0.32 17.26 -3.29
CA LEU A 80 -0.78 16.55 -2.09
C LEU A 80 -1.90 17.37 -1.42
N ASP A 81 -3.04 17.47 -2.07
CA ASP A 81 -4.24 18.18 -1.65
C ASP A 81 -5.51 17.34 -1.88
N ALA A 82 -6.60 17.73 -1.25
CA ALA A 82 -7.86 16.99 -1.30
C ALA A 82 -8.46 16.89 -2.72
N THR A 83 -8.23 17.88 -3.56
CA THR A 83 -8.77 17.93 -4.93
C THR A 83 -8.02 16.95 -5.83
N ARG A 84 -6.70 16.99 -5.80
CA ARG A 84 -5.83 16.11 -6.58
C ARG A 84 -5.93 14.65 -6.13
N LEU A 85 -6.09 14.42 -4.82
CA LEU A 85 -6.25 13.08 -4.25
C LEU A 85 -7.66 12.48 -4.43
N HIS A 86 -8.60 13.26 -4.94
CA HIS A 86 -9.92 12.73 -5.25
C HIS A 86 -9.83 11.67 -6.35
N GLY A 87 -10.30 10.46 -6.04
CA GLY A 87 -10.24 9.33 -6.97
C GLY A 87 -8.90 8.57 -6.99
N VAL A 88 -7.86 9.03 -6.27
CA VAL A 88 -6.62 8.28 -6.09
C VAL A 88 -6.82 7.16 -5.07
N GLN A 89 -6.51 5.92 -5.43
CA GLN A 89 -6.61 4.76 -4.54
C GLN A 89 -5.32 4.46 -3.79
N LEU A 90 -4.17 4.80 -4.38
CA LEU A 90 -2.87 4.51 -3.81
C LEU A 90 -1.89 5.66 -4.11
N ILE A 91 -1.23 6.15 -3.08
CA ILE A 91 -0.12 7.08 -3.19
C ILE A 91 1.20 6.32 -3.03
N LEU A 92 2.16 6.58 -3.92
CA LEU A 92 3.54 6.16 -3.76
C LEU A 92 4.38 7.36 -3.36
N TRP A 93 5.18 7.25 -2.29
CA TRP A 93 6.26 8.19 -2.01
C TRP A 93 7.60 7.51 -2.31
N LEU A 94 8.31 8.04 -3.28
CA LEU A 94 9.46 7.34 -3.83
C LEU A 94 10.78 7.70 -3.11
N ASN A 95 10.99 8.96 -2.75
CA ASN A 95 12.27 9.38 -2.17
C ASN A 95 12.18 10.54 -1.19
N GLU A 96 10.99 10.96 -0.83
CA GLU A 96 10.78 12.07 0.09
C GLU A 96 9.39 12.03 0.73
N SER A 97 9.14 12.88 1.72
CA SER A 97 7.89 13.05 2.43
C SER A 97 7.41 14.53 2.40
N PRO A 98 6.13 14.83 2.73
CA PRO A 98 5.60 16.19 2.67
C PRO A 98 6.28 17.14 3.67
N HIS A 99 6.52 18.38 3.22
CA HIS A 99 7.26 19.39 3.98
C HIS A 99 6.38 20.32 4.81
N THR A 100 5.20 20.69 4.28
CA THR A 100 4.36 21.70 4.90
C THR A 100 3.27 21.10 5.78
N PRO A 101 2.79 21.84 6.81
CA PRO A 101 1.65 21.37 7.60
C PRO A 101 0.39 21.07 6.80
N SER A 102 0.13 21.83 5.73
CA SER A 102 -1.04 21.60 4.86
C SER A 102 -0.93 20.31 4.07
N GLN A 103 0.24 20.00 3.52
CA GLN A 103 0.51 18.73 2.83
C GLN A 103 0.39 17.54 3.79
N ARG A 104 0.95 17.66 5.01
CA ARG A 104 0.83 16.62 6.05
C ARG A 104 -0.62 16.38 6.44
N ALA A 105 -1.38 17.43 6.67
CA ALA A 105 -2.82 17.33 7.00
C ALA A 105 -3.64 16.71 5.85
N ALA A 106 -3.31 17.03 4.59
CA ALA A 106 -3.96 16.42 3.43
C ALA A 106 -3.68 14.90 3.35
N PHE A 107 -2.45 14.49 3.63
CA PHE A 107 -2.07 13.08 3.69
C PHE A 107 -2.77 12.33 4.84
N GLU A 108 -2.76 12.89 6.05
CA GLU A 108 -3.47 12.33 7.20
C GLU A 108 -4.94 12.10 6.87
N ASN A 109 -5.62 13.12 6.35
CA ASN A 109 -7.02 13.02 5.93
C ASN A 109 -7.25 11.96 4.83
N TYR A 110 -6.32 11.83 3.89
CA TYR A 110 -6.39 10.82 2.85
C TYR A 110 -6.29 9.40 3.44
N MET A 111 -5.36 9.17 4.36
CA MET A 111 -5.19 7.88 5.03
C MET A 111 -6.36 7.53 5.95
N GLU A 112 -6.87 8.49 6.73
CA GLU A 112 -8.03 8.30 7.61
C GLU A 112 -9.33 7.97 6.83
N ARG A 113 -9.42 8.39 5.57
CA ARG A 113 -10.52 8.03 4.65
C ARG A 113 -10.30 6.70 3.94
N GLY A 114 -9.30 5.91 4.33
CA GLY A 114 -8.99 4.60 3.76
C GLY A 114 -8.20 4.66 2.46
N GLY A 115 -7.47 5.74 2.18
CA GLY A 115 -6.47 5.81 1.13
C GLY A 115 -5.36 4.77 1.33
N GLY A 116 -4.66 4.40 0.26
CA GLY A 116 -3.51 3.50 0.33
C GLY A 116 -2.19 4.26 0.22
N TRP A 117 -1.15 3.77 0.89
CA TRP A 117 0.19 4.34 0.79
C TRP A 117 1.26 3.25 0.70
N MET A 118 2.24 3.47 -0.17
CA MET A 118 3.48 2.69 -0.26
C MET A 118 4.65 3.65 -0.30
N GLY A 119 5.50 3.61 0.73
CA GLY A 119 6.65 4.50 0.85
C GLY A 119 7.95 3.73 0.75
N PHE A 120 8.94 4.35 0.10
CA PHE A 120 10.24 3.76 -0.15
C PHE A 120 11.33 4.53 0.58
N HIS A 121 12.18 3.82 1.31
CA HIS A 121 13.44 4.31 1.85
C HIS A 121 13.32 5.69 2.51
N ALA A 122 13.90 6.73 1.92
CA ALA A 122 13.88 8.09 2.43
C ALA A 122 12.48 8.69 2.60
N ALA A 123 11.46 8.14 1.94
CA ALA A 123 10.07 8.54 2.16
C ALA A 123 9.55 8.23 3.57
N GLY A 124 10.17 7.25 4.25
CA GLY A 124 9.87 6.96 5.66
C GLY A 124 10.76 7.71 6.65
N TYR A 125 11.78 8.43 6.17
CA TYR A 125 12.71 9.12 7.08
C TYR A 125 11.96 10.05 8.03
N ASN A 126 12.27 9.91 9.30
CA ASN A 126 11.81 10.79 10.37
C ASN A 126 12.85 10.78 11.49
N ASP A 127 12.97 11.90 12.16
CA ASP A 127 13.81 12.11 13.33
C ASP A 127 13.12 13.11 14.29
N GLU A 128 13.80 13.49 15.36
CA GLU A 128 13.27 14.46 16.35
C GLU A 128 12.94 15.81 15.71
N SER A 129 13.67 16.23 14.66
CA SER A 129 13.46 17.49 13.95
C SER A 129 12.24 17.47 13.02
N THR A 130 11.80 16.30 12.60
CA THR A 130 10.66 16.13 11.68
C THR A 130 9.37 16.70 12.26
N GLY A 131 9.19 16.66 13.59
CA GLY A 131 8.06 17.28 14.29
C GLY A 131 6.69 16.80 13.80
N TRP A 132 6.57 15.51 13.42
CA TRP A 132 5.33 14.92 12.91
C TRP A 132 4.96 13.62 13.65
N PRO A 133 4.44 13.71 14.88
CA PRO A 133 4.13 12.54 15.72
C PRO A 133 3.14 11.58 15.10
N TRP A 134 2.19 12.09 14.31
CA TRP A 134 1.24 11.24 13.57
C TRP A 134 1.98 10.28 12.64
N PHE A 135 2.97 10.76 11.90
CA PHE A 135 3.74 9.94 10.95
C PHE A 135 4.62 8.90 11.66
N VAL A 136 5.20 9.27 12.79
CA VAL A 136 5.93 8.31 13.64
C VAL A 136 5.01 7.15 14.04
N ASN A 137 3.79 7.47 14.53
CA ASN A 137 2.80 6.44 14.88
C ASN A 137 2.33 5.65 13.65
N PHE A 138 2.14 6.31 12.50
CA PHE A 138 1.78 5.69 11.24
C PHE A 138 2.82 4.65 10.77
N LEU A 139 4.10 4.92 10.97
CA LEU A 139 5.21 3.98 10.71
C LEU A 139 5.38 2.90 11.79
N GLY A 140 4.58 2.93 12.86
CA GLY A 140 4.63 1.93 13.92
C GLY A 140 5.33 2.35 15.20
N GLY A 141 5.51 3.66 15.41
CA GLY A 141 6.17 4.21 16.62
C GLY A 141 7.69 4.15 16.54
N THR A 142 8.24 4.16 15.34
CA THR A 142 9.68 4.00 15.09
C THR A 142 10.28 5.25 14.45
N VAL A 143 11.55 5.49 14.73
CA VAL A 143 12.33 6.64 14.25
C VAL A 143 13.59 6.14 13.57
N PHE A 144 14.03 6.81 12.51
CA PHE A 144 15.29 6.51 11.85
C PHE A 144 16.44 6.64 12.86
N TYR A 145 17.30 5.63 12.87
CA TYR A 145 18.44 5.55 13.80
C TYR A 145 19.79 5.62 13.11
N GLY A 146 19.91 5.07 11.91
CA GLY A 146 21.14 5.03 11.14
C GLY A 146 21.03 4.12 9.93
N ASN A 147 22.10 4.02 9.17
CA ASN A 147 22.23 3.22 7.95
C ASN A 147 23.65 2.71 7.77
N ASN A 148 23.83 1.72 6.90
CA ASN A 148 25.15 1.33 6.44
C ASN A 148 25.66 2.29 5.37
N TRP A 149 26.97 2.39 5.27
CA TRP A 149 27.68 3.05 4.18
C TRP A 149 28.99 2.30 3.90
N PRO A 150 29.33 2.03 2.63
CA PRO A 150 28.56 2.28 1.39
C PRO A 150 27.32 1.39 1.24
N PRO A 151 26.44 1.63 0.23
CA PRO A 151 25.34 0.72 -0.09
C PRO A 151 25.84 -0.70 -0.37
N LEU A 152 25.19 -1.70 0.24
CA LEU A 152 25.57 -3.12 0.13
C LEU A 152 24.36 -3.99 -0.21
N PRO A 153 24.56 -5.06 -1.02
CA PRO A 153 23.55 -6.10 -1.17
C PRO A 153 23.35 -6.82 0.17
N ALA A 154 22.13 -7.32 0.40
CA ALA A 154 21.84 -8.06 1.62
C ALA A 154 20.88 -9.22 1.36
N LEU A 155 21.07 -10.31 2.10
CA LEU A 155 20.11 -11.40 2.19
C LEU A 155 18.91 -10.93 3.02
N LEU A 156 17.71 -11.12 2.51
CA LEU A 156 16.45 -10.81 3.19
C LEU A 156 15.76 -12.10 3.61
N ASP A 157 15.21 -12.12 4.83
CA ASP A 157 14.36 -13.16 5.36
C ASP A 157 12.89 -12.75 5.31
N VAL A 158 12.04 -13.60 4.75
CA VAL A 158 10.59 -13.39 4.71
C VAL A 158 9.96 -13.87 6.01
N ASP A 159 9.51 -12.94 6.86
CA ASP A 159 8.89 -13.22 8.15
C ASP A 159 7.46 -13.78 8.01
N ASP A 160 6.65 -13.20 7.11
CA ASP A 160 5.28 -13.65 6.87
C ASP A 160 5.09 -14.15 5.44
N ARG A 161 5.09 -15.46 5.26
CA ARG A 161 4.87 -16.13 3.98
C ARG A 161 3.40 -16.28 3.60
N SER A 162 2.48 -15.96 4.49
CA SER A 162 1.04 -16.03 4.25
C SER A 162 0.49 -14.77 3.60
N SER A 163 1.23 -13.66 3.69
CA SER A 163 0.83 -12.37 3.11
C SER A 163 0.74 -12.43 1.58
N SER A 164 -0.26 -11.76 1.01
CA SER A 164 -0.35 -11.55 -0.44
C SER A 164 0.87 -10.85 -1.01
N VAL A 165 1.57 -10.07 -0.20
CA VAL A 165 2.79 -9.30 -0.57
C VAL A 165 4.01 -10.21 -0.75
N THR A 166 4.12 -11.29 0.04
CA THR A 166 5.35 -12.08 0.15
C THR A 166 5.22 -13.53 -0.30
N ARG A 167 4.00 -14.03 -0.50
CA ARG A 167 3.77 -15.46 -0.81
C ARG A 167 4.39 -15.95 -2.12
N ARG A 168 4.69 -15.04 -3.08
CA ARG A 168 5.29 -15.38 -4.38
C ARG A 168 6.81 -15.20 -4.41
N VAL A 169 7.42 -14.67 -3.35
CA VAL A 169 8.88 -14.59 -3.24
C VAL A 169 9.45 -15.76 -2.43
N PRO A 170 10.70 -16.16 -2.66
CA PRO A 170 11.37 -17.19 -1.84
C PRO A 170 11.42 -16.78 -0.36
N SER A 171 11.57 -17.80 0.54
CA SER A 171 11.73 -17.52 1.98
C SER A 171 12.97 -16.67 2.30
N HIS A 172 13.96 -16.71 1.42
CA HIS A 172 15.16 -15.90 1.47
C HIS A 172 15.50 -15.46 0.05
N PHE A 173 15.93 -14.22 -0.14
CA PHE A 173 16.42 -13.73 -1.42
C PHE A 173 17.45 -12.62 -1.24
N MET A 174 18.36 -12.49 -2.20
CA MET A 174 19.34 -11.42 -2.21
C MET A 174 18.73 -10.15 -2.78
N SER A 175 18.69 -9.11 -1.98
CA SER A 175 18.38 -7.76 -2.44
C SER A 175 19.64 -7.10 -3.01
N PRO A 176 19.54 -6.32 -4.10
CA PRO A 176 20.63 -5.53 -4.63
C PRO A 176 21.20 -4.54 -3.60
N ALA A 177 22.32 -3.92 -3.95
CA ALA A 177 22.94 -2.91 -3.08
C ALA A 177 21.95 -1.81 -2.74
N ASN A 178 21.84 -1.54 -1.47
CA ASN A 178 20.97 -0.52 -0.89
C ASN A 178 21.63 0.06 0.37
N GLU A 179 21.26 1.25 0.73
CA GLU A 179 21.50 1.85 2.02
C GLU A 179 20.40 1.38 2.98
N TRP A 180 20.73 0.47 3.91
CA TRP A 180 19.74 -0.15 4.79
C TRP A 180 19.48 0.72 6.01
N TYR A 181 18.29 1.31 6.09
CA TYR A 181 17.85 2.09 7.24
C TYR A 181 17.50 1.19 8.41
N MET A 182 17.93 1.61 9.58
CA MET A 182 17.59 0.99 10.85
C MET A 182 16.70 1.90 11.67
N TRP A 183 15.87 1.30 12.46
CA TRP A 183 14.78 1.94 13.14
C TRP A 183 14.82 1.65 14.64
N LYS A 184 14.63 2.69 15.47
CA LYS A 184 14.64 2.57 16.92
C LYS A 184 13.46 3.33 17.55
N PRO A 185 12.66 2.68 18.44
CA PRO A 185 12.66 1.23 18.67
C PRO A 185 12.32 0.45 17.40
N SER A 186 12.58 -0.88 17.35
CA SER A 186 12.06 -1.70 16.26
C SER A 186 10.53 -1.58 16.19
N PRO A 187 9.92 -1.48 15.01
CA PRO A 187 8.46 -1.43 14.89
C PRO A 187 7.80 -2.77 15.26
N ARG A 188 8.55 -3.88 15.30
CA ARG A 188 8.03 -5.24 15.51
C ARG A 188 7.21 -5.45 16.79
N PRO A 189 7.57 -4.89 17.97
CA PRO A 189 6.77 -5.05 19.19
C PRO A 189 5.42 -4.34 19.15
N ASN A 190 5.20 -3.42 18.22
CA ASN A 190 3.92 -2.74 18.11
C ASN A 190 2.85 -3.71 17.57
N PRO A 191 1.73 -3.96 18.31
CA PRO A 191 0.70 -4.91 17.90
C PRO A 191 -0.05 -4.50 16.62
N GLU A 192 0.02 -3.23 16.23
CA GLU A 192 -0.56 -2.73 14.97
C GLU A 192 0.39 -2.91 13.76
N VAL A 193 1.64 -3.32 13.99
CA VAL A 193 2.62 -3.52 12.93
C VAL A 193 2.75 -5.00 12.59
N LYS A 194 2.79 -5.28 11.29
CA LYS A 194 3.10 -6.59 10.75
C LYS A 194 4.38 -6.50 9.94
N VAL A 195 5.47 -7.01 10.48
CA VAL A 195 6.73 -7.13 9.75
C VAL A 195 6.61 -8.26 8.73
N LEU A 196 6.93 -7.95 7.49
CA LEU A 196 6.84 -8.87 6.35
C LEU A 196 8.21 -9.43 5.96
N ILE A 197 9.25 -8.60 6.05
CA ILE A 197 10.62 -8.95 5.67
C ILE A 197 11.61 -8.26 6.62
N THR A 198 12.67 -8.98 6.97
CA THR A 198 13.77 -8.53 7.82
C THR A 198 15.11 -8.76 7.14
N LEU A 199 16.15 -8.00 7.45
CA LEU A 199 17.54 -8.35 7.09
C LEU A 199 17.94 -9.67 7.76
N ALA A 200 18.44 -10.64 6.99
CA ALA A 200 18.94 -11.87 7.56
C ALA A 200 20.15 -11.62 8.47
N ARG A 201 20.20 -12.31 9.62
CA ARG A 201 21.30 -12.17 10.58
C ARG A 201 22.67 -12.52 10.00
N SER A 202 22.71 -13.35 8.96
CA SER A 202 23.95 -13.70 8.26
C SER A 202 24.62 -12.52 7.55
N ASN A 203 23.92 -11.40 7.37
CA ASN A 203 24.54 -10.19 6.80
C ASN A 203 25.48 -9.47 7.78
N TYR A 204 25.44 -9.79 9.07
CA TYR A 204 26.13 -9.01 10.08
C TYR A 204 27.62 -9.34 10.22
N PRO A 205 28.48 -8.34 10.39
CA PRO A 205 28.21 -6.89 10.35
C PRO A 205 28.14 -6.36 8.91
N ILE A 206 27.01 -5.75 8.53
CA ILE A 206 26.82 -5.13 7.20
C ILE A 206 27.41 -3.70 7.15
N GLY A 207 28.62 -3.49 7.63
CA GLY A 207 29.22 -2.18 7.74
C GLY A 207 28.60 -1.29 8.84
N LEU A 208 27.82 -1.89 9.72
CA LEU A 208 27.11 -1.22 10.81
C LEU A 208 27.84 -1.49 12.11
N LYS A 209 28.56 -0.51 12.62
CA LYS A 209 29.02 -0.54 13.99
C LYS A 209 27.84 -0.27 14.92
N ASP A 210 27.60 -1.14 15.86
CA ASP A 210 26.71 -0.94 17.02
C ASP A 210 25.22 -0.69 16.74
N THR A 211 24.78 -0.80 15.48
CA THR A 211 23.43 -0.40 15.09
C THR A 211 22.42 -1.51 15.14
N ILE A 212 22.87 -2.76 15.30
CA ILE A 212 22.00 -3.91 15.37
C ILE A 212 22.06 -4.56 16.75
N GLU A 213 21.79 -3.77 17.76
CA GLU A 213 21.55 -4.30 19.09
C GLU A 213 20.32 -5.21 19.05
N GLY A 214 20.52 -6.51 19.33
CA GLY A 214 19.46 -7.52 19.21
C GLY A 214 19.22 -8.10 17.82
N GLY A 215 19.81 -7.56 16.74
CA GLY A 215 19.79 -8.15 15.39
C GLY A 215 18.43 -8.16 14.69
N ASP A 216 17.52 -7.23 15.04
CA ASP A 216 16.23 -7.09 14.38
C ASP A 216 16.22 -5.82 13.51
N VAL A 217 16.25 -6.01 12.19
CA VAL A 217 16.20 -4.91 11.20
C VAL A 217 15.06 -5.15 10.23
N PRO A 218 13.81 -4.79 10.59
CA PRO A 218 12.69 -4.84 9.67
C PRO A 218 12.95 -3.94 8.46
N VAL A 219 12.72 -4.47 7.26
CA VAL A 219 12.92 -3.75 6.00
C VAL A 219 11.62 -3.58 5.20
N VAL A 220 10.62 -4.43 5.46
CA VAL A 220 9.27 -4.28 4.89
C VAL A 220 8.25 -4.56 5.99
N TRP A 221 7.34 -3.63 6.18
CA TRP A 221 6.23 -3.82 7.12
C TRP A 221 4.98 -3.06 6.72
N SER A 222 3.85 -3.48 7.28
CA SER A 222 2.55 -2.83 7.18
C SER A 222 2.04 -2.42 8.56
N ASN A 223 1.10 -1.48 8.59
CA ASN A 223 0.33 -1.11 9.77
C ASN A 223 -1.13 -1.55 9.56
N THR A 224 -1.71 -2.25 10.54
CA THR A 224 -3.06 -2.82 10.42
C THR A 224 -4.18 -1.77 10.53
N ARG A 225 -3.89 -0.56 11.04
CA ARG A 225 -4.84 0.57 11.08
C ARG A 225 -5.01 1.25 9.73
N TYR A 226 -3.97 1.17 8.88
CA TYR A 226 -3.91 1.89 7.61
C TYR A 226 -3.56 0.94 6.47
N ARG A 227 -4.03 1.24 5.30
CA ARG A 227 -3.62 0.56 4.06
C ARG A 227 -2.24 1.06 3.64
N MET A 228 -1.21 0.59 4.33
CA MET A 228 0.14 1.06 4.09
C MET A 228 1.17 -0.07 4.06
N ILE A 229 2.20 0.13 3.26
CA ILE A 229 3.42 -0.69 3.28
C ILE A 229 4.62 0.24 3.18
N TYR A 230 5.55 0.09 4.10
CA TYR A 230 6.87 0.69 4.00
C TYR A 230 7.88 -0.31 3.43
N MET A 231 8.71 0.18 2.49
CA MET A 231 9.80 -0.54 1.85
C MET A 231 11.12 0.17 2.14
N ASN A 232 12.08 -0.50 2.79
CA ASN A 232 13.40 0.07 3.07
C ASN A 232 14.26 0.23 1.79
N MET A 233 13.94 -0.48 0.72
CA MET A 233 14.64 -0.39 -0.55
C MET A 233 14.32 0.94 -1.24
N GLY A 234 15.36 1.60 -1.82
CA GLY A 234 15.12 2.89 -2.48
C GLY A 234 16.37 3.75 -2.69
N HIS A 235 17.56 3.16 -2.70
CA HIS A 235 18.80 3.90 -2.87
C HIS A 235 19.64 3.34 -4.04
N GLY A 236 19.91 4.19 -5.04
CA GLY A 236 20.80 3.89 -6.17
C GLY A 236 20.12 3.22 -7.37
N ASP A 237 20.96 2.82 -8.31
CA ASP A 237 20.57 2.35 -9.65
C ASP A 237 20.33 0.84 -9.75
N LYS A 238 20.54 0.08 -8.69
CA LYS A 238 20.50 -1.40 -8.70
C LYS A 238 19.18 -1.99 -8.20
N ILE A 239 18.30 -1.19 -7.58
CA ILE A 239 17.12 -1.66 -6.84
C ILE A 239 16.19 -2.54 -7.68
N PHE A 240 16.06 -2.27 -8.97
CA PHE A 240 15.21 -3.03 -9.88
C PHE A 240 15.92 -4.20 -10.60
N ASN A 241 17.15 -4.56 -10.20
CA ASN A 241 17.93 -5.64 -10.83
C ASN A 241 17.60 -7.05 -10.29
N SER A 242 16.77 -7.18 -9.23
CA SER A 242 16.34 -8.47 -8.70
C SER A 242 14.90 -8.76 -9.13
N ALA A 243 14.70 -9.90 -9.77
CA ALA A 243 13.35 -10.35 -10.18
C ALA A 243 12.44 -10.63 -8.97
N GLU A 244 13.01 -11.17 -7.88
CA GLU A 244 12.30 -11.43 -6.62
C GLU A 244 11.83 -10.12 -5.98
N GLN A 245 12.70 -9.13 -5.93
CA GLN A 245 12.37 -7.82 -5.39
C GLN A 245 11.35 -7.06 -6.25
N ASN A 246 11.46 -7.13 -7.57
CA ASN A 246 10.48 -6.56 -8.48
C ASN A 246 9.10 -7.19 -8.27
N ARG A 247 9.03 -8.52 -8.11
CA ARG A 247 7.79 -9.23 -7.78
C ARG A 247 7.21 -8.80 -6.44
N LEU A 248 8.06 -8.59 -5.44
CA LEU A 248 7.64 -8.06 -4.13
C LEU A 248 6.98 -6.68 -4.27
N PHE A 249 7.55 -5.78 -5.08
CA PHE A 249 6.99 -4.45 -5.32
C PHE A 249 5.65 -4.51 -6.06
N GLU A 250 5.52 -5.37 -7.08
CA GLU A 250 4.26 -5.61 -7.78
C GLU A 250 3.19 -6.16 -6.83
N ASP A 251 3.50 -7.20 -6.06
CA ASP A 251 2.58 -7.82 -5.11
C ASP A 251 2.12 -6.87 -4.02
N ALA A 252 3.02 -6.01 -3.52
CA ALA A 252 2.69 -5.01 -2.52
C ALA A 252 1.72 -3.95 -3.08
N LEU A 253 1.99 -3.47 -4.29
CA LEU A 253 1.12 -2.52 -4.98
C LEU A 253 -0.27 -3.12 -5.23
N GLU A 254 -0.33 -4.34 -5.78
CA GLU A 254 -1.59 -5.04 -6.03
C GLU A 254 -2.36 -5.31 -4.74
N SER A 255 -1.67 -5.74 -3.68
CA SER A 255 -2.27 -5.97 -2.37
C SER A 255 -2.96 -4.70 -1.86
N LEU A 256 -2.28 -3.55 -1.94
CA LEU A 256 -2.86 -2.26 -1.54
C LEU A 256 -4.02 -1.84 -2.46
N LEU A 257 -3.94 -2.07 -3.77
CA LEU A 257 -5.03 -1.73 -4.69
C LEU A 257 -6.26 -2.63 -4.53
N ASN A 258 -6.10 -3.87 -4.06
CA ASN A 258 -7.20 -4.83 -3.95
C ASN A 258 -7.83 -4.90 -2.55
N GLN A 259 -7.24 -4.26 -1.54
CA GLN A 259 -7.89 -4.10 -0.24
C GLN A 259 -9.10 -3.15 -0.39
N SER A 260 -10.26 -3.59 0.12
CA SER A 260 -11.44 -2.71 0.25
C SER A 260 -11.16 -1.58 1.23
N ARG A 261 -11.70 -0.42 0.94
CA ARG A 261 -11.70 0.75 1.85
C ARG A 261 -12.50 0.45 3.09
#